data_2483a7af092ab4312eae780929d0a6ba
#
_entry.id   2483a7af092ab4312eae780929d0a6ba
#
_cell.length_a   1.000
_cell.length_b   1.000
_cell.length_c   1.000
_cell.angle_alpha   90.00
_cell.angle_beta   90.00
_cell.angle_gamma   90.00
#
_symmetry.space_group_name_H-M   'P 1'
#
loop_
_entity.id
_entity.type
_entity.pdbx_description
1 polymer ?
#
loop_
_entity_poly.entity_id
_entity_poly.type
_entity_poly.pdbx_seq_one_letter_code
_entity_poly.pdbx_strand_id
1 'polypeptide(L)'
;MARVDIDGAEDVARNLRKMADRYGKAVADAIYESGQMVRTSAIKSIQTTSPGQIVTRTREGGGTYQHTASVPGDAPNTDTGRLVDTIQVEVERGAVFVGSTLKYAGYLELGTRGMAARPWLTPALEGNRRKIIQRIVDATNRTSRRHGEV
;
A
#
# COMPACT_ATOMS: atom_id res chain seq x y z
N MET A 1 -17.66 27.86 -45.93
CA MET A 1 -16.70 26.97 -45.23
C MET A 1 -17.03 25.53 -45.59
N ALA A 2 -16.11 24.82 -46.21
CA ALA A 2 -16.31 23.40 -46.54
C ALA A 2 -16.13 22.58 -45.24
N ARG A 3 -17.18 21.89 -44.84
CA ARG A 3 -17.13 20.94 -43.72
C ARG A 3 -16.78 19.58 -44.30
N VAL A 4 -15.59 19.08 -43.99
CA VAL A 4 -15.21 17.70 -44.35
C VAL A 4 -15.80 16.82 -43.29
N ASP A 5 -16.82 16.04 -43.64
CA ASP A 5 -17.40 15.01 -42.78
C ASP A 5 -16.61 13.73 -43.04
N ILE A 6 -15.91 13.22 -41.99
CA ILE A 6 -15.16 11.98 -42.07
C ILE A 6 -16.08 10.89 -41.52
N ASP A 7 -16.59 10.05 -42.43
CA ASP A 7 -17.41 8.92 -42.07
C ASP A 7 -16.65 8.00 -41.06
N GLY A 8 -17.30 7.64 -39.94
CA GLY A 8 -16.69 6.83 -38.88
C GLY A 8 -15.90 7.60 -37.81
N ALA A 9 -15.71 8.90 -37.89
CA ALA A 9 -14.94 9.68 -36.90
C ALA A 9 -15.54 9.58 -35.48
N GLU A 10 -16.88 9.54 -35.36
CA GLU A 10 -17.57 9.39 -34.08
C GLU A 10 -17.36 8.01 -33.48
N ASP A 11 -17.32 6.94 -34.30
CA ASP A 11 -17.07 5.58 -33.85
C ASP A 11 -15.63 5.42 -33.37
N VAL A 12 -14.68 6.01 -34.08
CA VAL A 12 -13.26 6.05 -33.65
C VAL A 12 -13.13 6.79 -32.32
N ALA A 13 -13.74 7.96 -32.18
CA ALA A 13 -13.71 8.74 -30.95
C ALA A 13 -14.34 7.98 -29.78
N ARG A 14 -15.43 7.26 -29.99
CA ARG A 14 -16.11 6.43 -29.01
C ARG A 14 -15.23 5.25 -28.59
N ASN A 15 -14.57 4.59 -29.52
CA ASN A 15 -13.66 3.46 -29.26
C ASN A 15 -12.41 3.92 -28.50
N LEU A 16 -11.84 5.08 -28.83
CA LEU A 16 -10.71 5.66 -28.10
C LEU A 16 -11.10 6.01 -26.65
N ARG A 17 -12.29 6.56 -26.40
CA ARG A 17 -12.77 6.83 -25.04
C ARG A 17 -12.92 5.52 -24.22
N LYS A 18 -13.58 4.51 -24.80
CA LYS A 18 -13.71 3.20 -24.13
C LYS A 18 -12.36 2.56 -23.82
N MET A 19 -11.39 2.73 -24.70
CA MET A 19 -10.03 2.25 -24.50
C MET A 19 -9.35 3.00 -23.34
N ALA A 20 -9.42 4.32 -23.32
CA ALA A 20 -8.86 5.14 -22.24
C ALA A 20 -9.47 4.78 -20.87
N ASP A 21 -10.78 4.59 -20.79
CA ASP A 21 -11.47 4.18 -19.56
C ASP A 21 -11.00 2.80 -19.07
N ARG A 22 -10.83 1.84 -19.98
CA ARG A 22 -10.34 0.49 -19.62
C ARG A 22 -8.91 0.49 -19.12
N TYR A 23 -8.01 1.26 -19.76
CA TYR A 23 -6.64 1.43 -19.28
C TYR A 23 -6.61 2.11 -17.93
N GLY A 24 -7.37 3.17 -17.75
CA GLY A 24 -7.49 3.88 -16.48
C GLY A 24 -7.92 2.95 -15.35
N LYS A 25 -8.96 2.14 -15.59
CA LYS A 25 -9.43 1.16 -14.60
C LYS A 25 -8.40 0.09 -14.31
N ALA A 26 -7.78 -0.52 -15.33
CA ALA A 26 -6.80 -1.58 -15.13
C ALA A 26 -5.58 -1.11 -14.31
N VAL A 27 -5.13 0.13 -14.55
CA VAL A 27 -4.03 0.73 -13.79
C VAL A 27 -4.47 1.05 -12.37
N ALA A 28 -5.67 1.61 -12.17
CA ALA A 28 -6.21 1.91 -10.85
C ALA A 28 -6.35 0.64 -9.99
N ASP A 29 -6.88 -0.44 -10.56
CA ASP A 29 -7.01 -1.74 -9.89
C ASP A 29 -5.61 -2.28 -9.50
N ALA A 30 -4.62 -2.21 -10.41
CA ALA A 30 -3.27 -2.67 -10.15
C ALA A 30 -2.56 -1.85 -9.04
N ILE A 31 -2.78 -0.54 -8.98
CA ILE A 31 -2.24 0.32 -7.93
C ILE A 31 -2.91 -0.01 -6.59
N TYR A 32 -4.22 -0.19 -6.55
CA TYR A 32 -4.95 -0.58 -5.33
C TYR A 32 -4.47 -1.92 -4.79
N GLU A 33 -4.37 -2.95 -5.64
CA GLU A 33 -3.84 -4.26 -5.26
C GLU A 33 -2.40 -4.18 -4.76
N SER A 34 -1.60 -3.27 -5.32
CA SER A 34 -0.24 -3.00 -4.85
C SER A 34 -0.23 -2.40 -3.44
N GLY A 35 -1.16 -1.50 -3.13
CA GLY A 35 -1.37 -0.98 -1.78
C GLY A 35 -1.72 -2.09 -0.78
N GLN A 36 -2.61 -3.00 -1.16
CA GLN A 36 -2.95 -4.17 -0.32
C GLN A 36 -1.75 -5.11 -0.10
N MET A 37 -0.88 -5.26 -1.10
CA MET A 37 0.35 -6.04 -0.97
C MET A 37 1.30 -5.40 0.05
N VAL A 38 1.50 -4.09 0.00
CA VAL A 38 2.32 -3.35 0.96
C VAL A 38 1.73 -3.46 2.36
N ARG A 39 0.42 -3.25 2.51
CA ARG A 39 -0.31 -3.42 3.78
C ARG A 39 -0.08 -4.81 4.37
N THR A 40 -0.26 -5.85 3.58
CA THR A 40 -0.06 -7.24 4.02
C THR A 40 1.38 -7.49 4.47
N SER A 41 2.37 -6.96 3.74
CA SER A 41 3.79 -7.09 4.11
C SER A 41 4.11 -6.34 5.40
N ALA A 42 3.55 -5.15 5.60
CA ALA A 42 3.71 -4.36 6.82
C ALA A 42 3.10 -5.08 8.03
N ILE A 43 1.88 -5.59 7.90
CA ILE A 43 1.24 -6.39 8.96
C ILE A 43 2.08 -7.61 9.31
N LYS A 44 2.54 -8.35 8.30
CA LYS A 44 3.38 -9.53 8.52
C LYS A 44 4.67 -9.21 9.25
N SER A 45 5.34 -8.10 8.92
CA SER A 45 6.57 -7.69 9.61
C SER A 45 6.32 -7.39 11.10
N ILE A 46 5.21 -6.73 11.44
CA ILE A 46 4.81 -6.41 12.82
C ILE A 46 4.42 -7.69 13.60
N GLN A 47 3.81 -8.66 12.94
CA GLN A 47 3.41 -9.93 13.54
C GLN A 47 4.57 -10.93 13.69
N THR A 48 5.67 -10.72 12.95
CA THR A 48 6.88 -11.52 13.09
C THR A 48 7.66 -11.01 14.29
N THR A 49 7.80 -11.85 15.35
CA THR A 49 8.51 -11.45 16.56
C THR A 49 9.98 -11.21 16.29
N SER A 50 10.45 -9.99 16.52
CA SER A 50 11.86 -9.64 16.58
C SER A 50 12.41 -9.89 17.99
N PRO A 51 13.63 -10.40 18.15
CA PRO A 51 14.28 -10.47 19.45
C PRO A 51 14.43 -9.07 20.03
N GLY A 52 14.38 -8.96 21.36
CA GLY A 52 14.49 -7.66 21.98
C GLY A 52 14.35 -7.70 23.49
N GLN A 53 14.23 -6.54 24.08
CA GLN A 53 14.19 -6.38 25.51
C GLN A 53 12.78 -6.65 26.07
N ILE A 54 12.70 -7.46 27.13
CA ILE A 54 11.45 -7.65 27.85
C ILE A 54 11.19 -6.41 28.70
N VAL A 55 10.04 -5.78 28.47
CA VAL A 55 9.58 -4.61 29.24
C VAL A 55 8.28 -4.93 29.95
N THR A 56 8.14 -4.44 31.18
CA THR A 56 6.88 -4.54 31.92
C THR A 56 5.96 -3.39 31.52
N ARG A 57 4.73 -3.71 31.14
CA ARG A 57 3.69 -2.72 30.78
C ARG A 57 2.49 -2.84 31.72
N THR A 58 1.79 -1.76 31.92
CA THR A 58 0.55 -1.69 32.70
C THR A 58 -0.65 -1.77 31.77
N ARG A 59 -1.63 -2.61 32.11
CA ARG A 59 -2.91 -2.70 31.40
C ARG A 59 -3.82 -1.53 31.76
N GLU A 60 -4.64 -1.12 30.82
CA GLU A 60 -5.75 -0.23 31.10
C GLU A 60 -6.71 -0.95 32.09
N GLY A 61 -6.93 -0.34 33.27
CA GLY A 61 -7.66 -0.98 34.36
C GLY A 61 -6.79 -1.67 35.45
N GLY A 62 -5.48 -1.60 35.34
CA GLY A 62 -4.53 -2.11 36.34
C GLY A 62 -3.95 -3.48 36.00
N GLY A 63 -2.94 -3.88 36.78
CA GLY A 63 -2.16 -5.07 36.51
C GLY A 63 -1.05 -4.84 35.48
N THR A 64 -0.05 -5.70 35.51
CA THR A 64 1.12 -5.62 34.62
C THR A 64 1.25 -6.87 33.75
N TYR A 65 1.94 -6.71 32.61
CA TYR A 65 2.32 -7.83 31.75
C TYR A 65 3.69 -7.58 31.12
N GLN A 66 4.31 -8.64 30.65
CA GLN A 66 5.58 -8.57 29.95
C GLN A 66 5.35 -8.45 28.43
N HIS A 67 6.09 -7.55 27.80
CA HIS A 67 6.11 -7.37 26.36
C HIS A 67 7.56 -7.36 25.87
N THR A 68 7.84 -8.09 24.78
CA THR A 68 9.14 -8.04 24.13
C THR A 68 9.16 -6.89 23.14
N ALA A 69 9.85 -5.80 23.50
CA ALA A 69 10.07 -4.68 22.58
C ALA A 69 11.08 -5.10 21.50
N SER A 70 10.78 -4.86 20.23
CA SER A 70 11.71 -5.16 19.14
C SER A 70 13.03 -4.38 19.28
N VAL A 71 14.09 -4.89 18.69
CA VAL A 71 15.35 -4.12 18.60
C VAL A 71 15.21 -2.92 17.66
N PRO A 72 16.01 -1.86 17.86
CA PRO A 72 16.06 -0.73 16.93
C PRO A 72 16.37 -1.18 15.49
N GLY A 73 15.65 -0.66 14.52
CA GLY A 73 15.79 -1.01 13.10
C GLY A 73 14.86 -2.13 12.64
N ASP A 74 14.36 -2.98 13.53
CA ASP A 74 13.34 -3.98 13.21
C ASP A 74 11.93 -3.41 13.37
N ALA A 75 10.97 -4.02 12.67
CA ALA A 75 9.56 -3.67 12.84
C ALA A 75 9.13 -3.84 14.31
N PRO A 76 8.18 -3.03 14.81
CA PRO A 76 7.71 -3.14 16.18
C PRO A 76 7.02 -4.48 16.40
N ASN A 77 7.32 -5.16 17.50
CA ASN A 77 6.57 -6.35 17.89
C ASN A 77 5.14 -5.99 18.28
N THR A 78 4.19 -6.85 17.89
CA THR A 78 2.79 -6.69 18.27
C THR A 78 2.66 -6.71 19.80
N ASP A 79 2.00 -5.68 20.34
CA ASP A 79 1.67 -5.59 21.77
C ASP A 79 0.16 -5.81 21.95
N THR A 80 -0.65 -4.79 21.70
CA THR A 80 -2.12 -4.85 21.83
C THR A 80 -2.84 -5.16 20.53
N GLY A 81 -2.12 -5.27 19.41
CA GLY A 81 -2.72 -5.42 18.07
C GLY A 81 -3.18 -4.10 17.42
N ARG A 82 -3.34 -3.02 18.19
CA ARG A 82 -3.92 -1.75 17.70
C ARG A 82 -3.23 -1.19 16.46
N LEU A 83 -1.91 -1.33 16.34
CA LEU A 83 -1.20 -0.86 15.15
C LEU A 83 -1.63 -1.65 13.91
N VAL A 84 -1.64 -2.97 14.01
CA VAL A 84 -2.05 -3.88 12.92
C VAL A 84 -3.49 -3.60 12.48
N ASP A 85 -4.39 -3.43 13.44
CA ASP A 85 -5.83 -3.22 13.20
C ASP A 85 -6.13 -1.89 12.49
N THR A 86 -5.24 -0.90 12.64
CA THR A 86 -5.44 0.44 12.07
C THR A 86 -4.67 0.68 10.77
N ILE A 87 -3.91 -0.31 10.27
CA ILE A 87 -3.25 -0.19 8.96
C ILE A 87 -4.30 -0.35 7.86
N GLN A 88 -4.45 0.69 7.06
CA GLN A 88 -5.44 0.76 5.99
C GLN A 88 -4.85 1.23 4.67
N VAL A 89 -5.58 0.98 3.61
CA VAL A 89 -5.28 1.44 2.25
C VAL A 89 -6.37 2.42 1.85
N GLU A 90 -5.98 3.62 1.50
CA GLU A 90 -6.87 4.68 1.02
C GLU A 90 -6.58 5.01 -0.42
N VAL A 91 -7.62 5.34 -1.18
CA VAL A 91 -7.51 5.77 -2.57
C VAL A 91 -8.00 7.20 -2.67
N GLU A 92 -7.12 8.10 -3.07
CA GLU A 92 -7.47 9.50 -3.29
C GLU A 92 -6.84 10.00 -4.58
N ARG A 93 -7.67 10.59 -5.47
CA ARG A 93 -7.26 11.25 -6.73
C ARG A 93 -6.30 10.43 -7.60
N GLY A 94 -6.52 9.11 -7.68
CA GLY A 94 -5.69 8.21 -8.49
C GLY A 94 -4.37 7.80 -7.85
N ALA A 95 -4.15 8.16 -6.58
CA ALA A 95 -3.05 7.67 -5.75
C ALA A 95 -3.58 6.69 -4.69
N VAL A 96 -2.71 5.78 -4.26
CA VAL A 96 -2.99 4.85 -3.16
C VAL A 96 -2.06 5.14 -2.00
N PHE A 97 -2.64 5.34 -0.84
CA PHE A 97 -1.94 5.59 0.41
C PHE A 97 -2.08 4.37 1.31
N VAL A 98 -0.98 3.98 1.94
CA VAL A 98 -0.95 2.93 2.96
C VAL A 98 -0.43 3.54 4.25
N GLY A 99 -1.15 3.37 5.34
CA GLY A 99 -0.77 3.97 6.60
C GLY A 99 -1.64 3.52 7.76
N SER A 100 -1.38 4.11 8.92
CA SER A 100 -2.17 3.91 10.15
C SER A 100 -2.69 5.25 10.66
N THR A 101 -3.89 5.24 11.21
CA THR A 101 -4.51 6.42 11.84
C THR A 101 -3.92 6.75 13.22
N LEU A 102 -3.05 5.90 13.75
CA LEU A 102 -2.45 6.09 15.07
C LEU A 102 -1.27 7.06 15.01
N LYS A 103 -1.29 8.09 15.83
CA LYS A 103 -0.21 9.09 15.89
C LYS A 103 1.16 8.45 16.17
N TYR A 104 1.21 7.44 17.03
CA TYR A 104 2.47 6.79 17.39
C TYR A 104 3.04 5.91 16.26
N ALA A 105 2.25 5.55 15.25
CA ALA A 105 2.73 4.77 14.10
C ALA A 105 3.85 5.49 13.33
N GLY A 106 3.71 6.82 13.17
CA GLY A 106 4.77 7.65 12.59
C GLY A 106 6.02 7.73 13.47
N TYR A 107 5.85 7.78 14.79
CA TYR A 107 6.99 7.77 15.73
C TYR A 107 7.74 6.43 15.70
N LEU A 108 7.04 5.32 15.53
CA LEU A 108 7.67 4.01 15.34
C LEU A 108 8.45 3.98 14.03
N GLU A 109 7.85 4.44 12.94
CA GLU A 109 8.47 4.44 11.60
C GLU A 109 9.75 5.27 11.54
N LEU A 110 9.70 6.48 12.03
CA LEU A 110 10.76 7.48 11.86
C LEU A 110 11.67 7.61 13.08
N GLY A 111 11.26 7.08 14.23
CA GLY A 111 11.89 7.35 15.52
C GLY A 111 11.54 8.75 16.05
N THR A 112 12.06 9.04 17.22
CA THR A 112 11.97 10.35 17.88
C THR A 112 13.30 10.70 18.51
N ARG A 113 13.43 11.89 19.11
CA ARG A 113 14.66 12.30 19.81
C ARG A 113 15.08 11.30 20.90
N GLY A 114 14.12 10.59 21.52
CA GLY A 114 14.37 9.63 22.62
C GLY A 114 14.13 8.17 22.24
N MET A 115 13.75 7.87 21.00
CA MET A 115 13.43 6.50 20.59
C MET A 115 13.97 6.23 19.18
N ALA A 116 14.80 5.22 19.02
CA ALA A 116 15.27 4.77 17.73
C ALA A 116 14.10 4.27 16.85
N ALA A 117 14.22 4.47 15.54
CA ALA A 117 13.23 4.02 14.56
C ALA A 117 13.02 2.50 14.61
N ARG A 118 11.79 2.11 14.40
CA ARG A 118 11.35 0.72 14.19
C ARG A 118 10.48 0.68 12.94
N PRO A 119 11.12 0.76 11.75
CA PRO A 119 10.39 0.92 10.50
C PRO A 119 9.58 -0.34 10.17
N TRP A 120 8.32 -0.13 9.83
CA TRP A 120 7.37 -1.19 9.50
C TRP A 120 6.74 -1.01 8.12
N LEU A 121 6.65 0.23 7.65
CA LEU A 121 6.03 0.58 6.37
C LEU A 121 7.06 0.73 5.25
N THR A 122 8.14 1.48 5.48
CA THR A 122 9.20 1.69 4.48
C THR A 122 9.80 0.37 3.98
N PRO A 123 10.21 -0.59 4.84
CA PRO A 123 10.71 -1.88 4.35
C PRO A 123 9.66 -2.69 3.59
N ALA A 124 8.39 -2.60 3.98
CA ALA A 124 7.30 -3.26 3.28
C ALA A 124 7.09 -2.69 1.88
N LEU A 125 7.20 -1.37 1.71
CA LEU A 125 7.11 -0.71 0.41
C LEU A 125 8.32 -1.07 -0.48
N GLU A 126 9.53 -0.90 0.02
CA GLU A 126 10.76 -1.14 -0.74
C GLU A 126 10.90 -2.61 -1.15
N GLY A 127 10.57 -3.54 -0.26
CA GLY A 127 10.59 -4.98 -0.55
C GLY A 127 9.59 -5.40 -1.64
N ASN A 128 8.53 -4.63 -1.85
CA ASN A 128 7.52 -4.90 -2.88
C ASN A 128 7.68 -4.04 -4.14
N ARG A 129 8.60 -3.07 -4.17
CA ARG A 129 8.74 -2.10 -5.25
C ARG A 129 8.79 -2.72 -6.64
N ARG A 130 9.61 -3.75 -6.85
CA ARG A 130 9.71 -4.45 -8.14
C ARG A 130 8.40 -5.12 -8.54
N LYS A 131 7.72 -5.76 -7.61
CA LYS A 131 6.43 -6.42 -7.82
C LYS A 131 5.33 -5.42 -8.17
N ILE A 132 5.34 -4.25 -7.53
CA ILE A 132 4.41 -3.15 -7.81
C ILE A 132 4.57 -2.68 -9.26
N ILE A 133 5.80 -2.37 -9.66
CA ILE A 133 6.10 -1.93 -11.03
C ILE A 133 5.66 -3.00 -12.03
N GLN A 134 6.04 -4.27 -11.81
CA GLN A 134 5.67 -5.37 -12.72
C GLN A 134 4.15 -5.53 -12.83
N ARG A 135 3.42 -5.43 -11.71
CA ARG A 135 1.95 -5.54 -11.71
C ARG A 135 1.29 -4.46 -12.56
N ILE A 136 1.77 -3.22 -12.46
CA ILE A 136 1.26 -2.09 -13.28
C ILE A 136 1.55 -2.32 -14.75
N VAL A 137 2.78 -2.72 -15.09
CA VAL A 137 3.19 -3.06 -16.47
C VAL A 137 2.32 -4.20 -17.03
N ASP A 138 2.11 -5.26 -16.26
CA ASP A 138 1.30 -6.40 -16.68
C ASP A 138 -0.17 -6.02 -16.89
N ALA A 139 -0.73 -5.15 -16.04
CA ALA A 139 -2.09 -4.65 -16.19
C ALA A 139 -2.24 -3.86 -17.50
N THR A 140 -1.29 -3.01 -17.80
CA THR A 140 -1.26 -2.23 -19.05
C THR A 140 -1.13 -3.14 -20.27
N ASN A 141 -0.19 -4.10 -20.25
CA ASN A 141 0.04 -5.02 -21.36
C ASN A 141 -1.15 -5.96 -21.62
N ARG A 142 -1.82 -6.46 -20.57
CA ARG A 142 -3.02 -7.29 -20.71
C ARG A 142 -4.16 -6.53 -21.38
N THR A 143 -4.32 -5.25 -21.05
CA THR A 143 -5.34 -4.41 -21.66
C THR A 143 -5.03 -4.15 -23.14
N SER A 144 -3.74 -3.98 -23.50
CA SER A 144 -3.29 -3.82 -24.89
C SER A 144 -3.57 -5.06 -25.74
N ARG A 145 -3.22 -6.25 -25.28
CA ARG A 145 -3.39 -7.51 -26.03
C ARG A 145 -4.84 -7.83 -26.36
N ARG A 146 -5.77 -7.52 -25.46
CA ARG A 146 -7.22 -7.69 -25.71
C ARG A 146 -7.79 -6.79 -26.81
N HIS A 147 -7.01 -5.84 -27.31
CA HIS A 147 -7.39 -4.96 -28.43
C HIS A 147 -6.71 -5.31 -29.75
N GLY A 148 -5.67 -6.12 -29.74
CA GLY A 148 -4.99 -6.57 -30.96
C GLY A 148 -5.62 -7.81 -31.62
N GLU A 149 -6.69 -8.36 -31.04
CA GLU A 149 -7.37 -9.57 -31.53
C GLU A 149 -8.75 -9.22 -32.14
N VAL A 150 -8.88 -8.05 -32.79
CA VAL A 150 -10.07 -7.68 -33.59
C VAL A 150 -9.66 -7.48 -35.04
#